data_49a98ebd94c55ef41d34ab5fdea4b330
#
_entry.id   49a98ebd94c55ef41d34ab5fdea4b330
#
_cell.length_a   1.000
_cell.length_b   1.000
_cell.length_c   1.000
_cell.angle_alpha   90.00
_cell.angle_beta   90.00
_cell.angle_gamma   90.00
#
_symmetry.space_group_name_H-M   'P 1'
#
loop_
_entity.id
_entity.type
_entity.pdbx_description
1 polymer ?
#
loop_
_entity_poly.entity_id
_entity_poly.type
_entity_poly.pdbx_seq_one_letter_code
_entity_poly.pdbx_strand_id
1 'polypeptide(L)'
;MTTSFEIYNNADFPEVSALWARINRELAPSDMREQFERYIENSINDELARADEAYPQANGSALWVVKQAETIMGTFGIQRITDTDVELRRMYLDGQYRGQGLSRKMLEHAEEHARQQGFHRMILSTAELQAAAVKFYDKSGYELTKIETASAMSNKTVGNNVRRRHYQKILNPTG
;
A
#
# COMPACT_ATOMS: atom_id res chain seq x y z
N MET A 1 18.40 -2.90 16.30
CA MET A 1 18.72 -2.94 14.87
C MET A 1 17.99 -1.81 14.15
N THR A 2 18.65 -1.21 13.17
CA THR A 2 18.11 -0.06 12.44
C THR A 2 17.16 -0.53 11.33
N THR A 3 16.00 0.10 11.23
CA THR A 3 15.06 -0.10 10.14
C THR A 3 15.37 0.87 9.01
N SER A 4 15.41 0.40 7.77
CA SER A 4 15.59 1.21 6.57
C SER A 4 14.39 1.09 5.63
N PHE A 5 14.18 2.15 4.83
CA PHE A 5 13.22 2.18 3.73
C PHE A 5 14.03 2.28 2.44
N GLU A 6 14.01 1.23 1.65
CA GLU A 6 14.81 1.14 0.43
C GLU A 6 13.89 0.98 -0.78
N ILE A 7 14.28 1.54 -1.91
CA ILE A 7 13.55 1.33 -3.16
C ILE A 7 13.58 -0.16 -3.51
N TYR A 8 12.39 -0.71 -3.78
CA TYR A 8 12.25 -2.10 -4.24
C TYR A 8 13.11 -2.35 -5.48
N ASN A 9 13.73 -3.51 -5.53
CA ASN A 9 14.42 -3.99 -6.72
C ASN A 9 14.09 -5.48 -6.96
N ASN A 10 14.44 -6.00 -8.12
CA ASN A 10 14.08 -7.37 -8.52
C ASN A 10 14.63 -8.46 -7.59
N ALA A 11 15.72 -8.21 -6.87
CA ALA A 11 16.24 -9.16 -5.89
C ALA A 11 15.30 -9.34 -4.70
N ASP A 12 14.45 -8.35 -4.41
CA ASP A 12 13.46 -8.40 -3.33
C ASP A 12 12.19 -9.20 -3.71
N PHE A 13 12.01 -9.52 -5.00
CA PHE A 13 10.78 -10.14 -5.51
C PHE A 13 10.34 -11.40 -4.75
N PRO A 14 11.19 -12.39 -4.48
CA PRO A 14 10.75 -13.59 -3.78
C PRO A 14 10.19 -13.31 -2.38
N GLU A 15 10.86 -12.46 -1.60
CA GLU A 15 10.43 -12.13 -0.24
C GLU A 15 9.19 -11.25 -0.23
N VAL A 16 9.12 -10.27 -1.12
CA VAL A 16 7.94 -9.38 -1.23
C VAL A 16 6.71 -10.15 -1.70
N SER A 17 6.86 -11.04 -2.69
CA SER A 17 5.78 -11.93 -3.14
C SER A 17 5.23 -12.76 -1.99
N ALA A 18 6.12 -13.38 -1.21
CA ALA A 18 5.74 -14.18 -0.05
C ALA A 18 5.04 -13.34 1.03
N LEU A 19 5.53 -12.13 1.28
CA LEU A 19 4.94 -11.19 2.23
C LEU A 19 3.53 -10.77 1.81
N TRP A 20 3.34 -10.36 0.56
CA TRP A 20 2.02 -9.97 0.05
C TRP A 20 1.02 -11.11 0.11
N ALA A 21 1.45 -12.32 -0.28
CA ALA A 21 0.61 -13.51 -0.19
C ALA A 21 0.19 -13.81 1.25
N ARG A 22 1.15 -13.83 2.17
CA ARG A 22 0.89 -14.14 3.59
C ARG A 22 -0.08 -13.14 4.23
N ILE A 23 0.16 -11.86 4.06
CA ILE A 23 -0.69 -10.81 4.66
C ILE A 23 -2.11 -10.86 4.11
N ASN A 24 -2.27 -11.03 2.79
CA ASN A 24 -3.60 -11.14 2.20
C ASN A 24 -4.34 -12.41 2.62
N ARG A 25 -3.64 -13.54 2.79
CA ARG A 25 -4.23 -14.76 3.32
C ARG A 25 -4.69 -14.60 4.77
N GLU A 26 -3.94 -13.88 5.60
CA GLU A 26 -4.33 -13.57 6.98
C GLU A 26 -5.58 -12.69 7.03
N LEU A 27 -5.79 -11.79 6.05
CA LEU A 27 -6.96 -10.93 5.97
C LEU A 27 -8.19 -11.65 5.42
N ALA A 28 -8.03 -12.74 4.68
CA ALA A 28 -9.11 -13.39 3.97
C ALA A 28 -10.12 -14.06 4.92
N PRO A 29 -11.42 -13.68 4.86
CA PRO A 29 -12.47 -14.46 5.50
C PRO A 29 -12.50 -15.89 4.95
N SER A 30 -12.95 -16.85 5.76
CA SER A 30 -12.94 -18.27 5.38
C SER A 30 -13.76 -18.59 4.13
N ASP A 31 -14.81 -17.83 3.88
CA ASP A 31 -15.69 -17.96 2.71
C ASP A 31 -15.20 -17.20 1.46
N MET A 32 -14.06 -16.50 1.56
CA MET A 32 -13.48 -15.70 0.49
C MET A 32 -12.06 -16.14 0.10
N ARG A 33 -11.60 -17.28 0.53
CA ARG A 33 -10.22 -17.74 0.29
C ARG A 33 -9.86 -17.82 -1.18
N GLU A 34 -10.76 -18.35 -2.01
CA GLU A 34 -10.52 -18.48 -3.44
C GLU A 34 -10.37 -17.12 -4.14
N GLN A 35 -11.22 -16.16 -3.79
CA GLN A 35 -11.17 -14.79 -4.31
C GLN A 35 -9.86 -14.10 -3.92
N PHE A 36 -9.42 -14.27 -2.67
CA PHE A 36 -8.14 -13.73 -2.21
C PHE A 36 -6.95 -14.38 -2.91
N GLU A 37 -6.96 -15.70 -3.16
CA GLU A 37 -5.88 -16.36 -3.91
C GLU A 37 -5.75 -15.80 -5.33
N ARG A 38 -6.86 -15.57 -6.03
CA ARG A 38 -6.84 -14.93 -7.36
C ARG A 38 -6.33 -13.49 -7.28
N TYR A 39 -6.75 -12.74 -6.28
CA TYR A 39 -6.27 -11.38 -6.06
C TYR A 39 -4.76 -11.34 -5.78
N ILE A 40 -4.26 -12.26 -4.96
CA ILE A 40 -2.82 -12.39 -4.67
C ILE A 40 -2.06 -12.68 -5.96
N GLU A 41 -2.50 -13.67 -6.74
CA GLU A 41 -1.86 -14.05 -7.99
C GLU A 41 -1.79 -12.87 -8.97
N ASN A 42 -2.91 -12.17 -9.17
CA ASN A 42 -2.97 -11.00 -10.04
C ASN A 42 -2.07 -9.87 -9.52
N SER A 43 -2.07 -9.62 -8.21
CA SER A 43 -1.22 -8.58 -7.60
C SER A 43 0.26 -8.83 -7.84
N ILE A 44 0.69 -10.07 -7.75
CA ILE A 44 2.10 -10.46 -7.97
C ILE A 44 2.43 -10.41 -9.46
N ASN A 45 1.61 -11.01 -10.32
CA ASN A 45 1.91 -11.14 -11.74
C ASN A 45 1.74 -9.83 -12.52
N ASP A 46 0.71 -9.05 -12.21
CA ASP A 46 0.36 -7.85 -12.98
C ASP A 46 0.97 -6.56 -12.42
N GLU A 47 1.36 -6.56 -11.15
CA GLU A 47 1.91 -5.35 -10.52
C GLU A 47 3.34 -5.56 -10.03
N LEU A 48 3.59 -6.49 -9.10
CA LEU A 48 4.92 -6.66 -8.51
C LEU A 48 5.97 -7.13 -9.53
N ALA A 49 5.62 -8.09 -10.37
CA ALA A 49 6.52 -8.57 -11.42
C ALA A 49 6.82 -7.50 -12.47
N ARG A 50 6.04 -6.43 -12.51
CA ARG A 50 6.17 -5.29 -13.41
C ARG A 50 6.30 -3.98 -12.63
N ALA A 51 7.03 -4.01 -11.51
CA ALA A 51 7.14 -2.88 -10.60
C ALA A 51 7.70 -1.61 -11.24
N ASP A 52 8.60 -1.74 -12.22
CA ASP A 52 9.14 -0.60 -12.97
C ASP A 52 8.05 0.15 -13.75
N GLU A 53 7.05 -0.57 -14.24
CA GLU A 53 5.91 0.02 -14.96
C GLU A 53 4.84 0.53 -14.00
N ALA A 54 4.62 -0.17 -12.88
CA ALA A 54 3.62 0.19 -11.88
C ALA A 54 4.04 1.38 -11.01
N TYR A 55 5.34 1.50 -10.74
CA TYR A 55 5.91 2.54 -9.86
C TYR A 55 7.10 3.25 -10.51
N PRO A 56 6.93 3.90 -11.67
CA PRO A 56 8.05 4.54 -12.37
C PRO A 56 8.57 5.76 -11.61
N GLN A 57 9.81 5.70 -11.14
CA GLN A 57 10.41 6.79 -10.38
C GLN A 57 10.53 8.09 -11.19
N ALA A 58 10.62 7.99 -12.51
CA ALA A 58 10.70 9.15 -13.40
C ALA A 58 9.48 10.09 -13.30
N ASN A 59 8.32 9.59 -12.86
CA ASN A 59 7.11 10.41 -12.68
C ASN A 59 6.80 10.71 -11.20
N GLY A 60 7.71 10.41 -10.29
CA GLY A 60 7.55 10.61 -8.84
C GLY A 60 6.94 9.46 -8.08
N SER A 61 6.56 8.36 -8.77
CA SER A 61 6.11 7.12 -8.13
C SER A 61 7.27 6.39 -7.48
N ALA A 62 7.00 5.54 -6.51
CA ALA A 62 8.00 4.69 -5.87
C ALA A 62 7.35 3.52 -5.14
N LEU A 63 8.06 2.40 -5.07
CA LEU A 63 7.74 1.28 -4.21
C LEU A 63 8.93 1.05 -3.28
N TRP A 64 8.67 1.02 -1.98
CA TRP A 64 9.70 0.79 -0.96
C TRP A 64 9.53 -0.55 -0.28
N VAL A 65 10.63 -1.13 0.11
CA VAL A 65 10.70 -2.24 1.06
C VAL A 65 11.17 -1.73 2.42
N VAL A 66 10.60 -2.28 3.47
CA VAL A 66 10.96 -1.99 4.86
C VAL A 66 11.88 -3.10 5.33
N LYS A 67 13.14 -2.77 5.61
CA LYS A 67 14.17 -3.76 5.99
C LYS A 67 14.70 -3.54 7.39
N GLN A 68 14.97 -4.64 8.06
CA GLN A 68 15.81 -4.68 9.25
C GLN A 68 16.87 -5.75 9.01
N ALA A 69 18.14 -5.32 8.89
CA ALA A 69 19.20 -6.14 8.30
C ALA A 69 18.75 -6.65 6.91
N GLU A 70 18.83 -7.96 6.66
CA GLU A 70 18.42 -8.55 5.38
C GLU A 70 16.93 -8.95 5.32
N THR A 71 16.19 -8.76 6.43
CA THR A 71 14.77 -9.19 6.50
C THR A 71 13.84 -8.09 6.01
N ILE A 72 12.96 -8.43 5.06
CA ILE A 72 11.89 -7.55 4.60
C ILE A 72 10.69 -7.70 5.53
N MET A 73 10.32 -6.62 6.21
CA MET A 73 9.22 -6.57 7.18
C MET A 73 7.93 -6.02 6.61
N GLY A 74 8.01 -5.30 5.51
CA GLY A 74 6.86 -4.62 4.92
C GLY A 74 7.17 -3.97 3.59
N THR A 75 6.14 -3.42 2.98
CA THR A 75 6.22 -2.59 1.78
C THR A 75 5.27 -1.41 1.90
N PHE A 76 5.53 -0.38 1.11
CA PHE A 76 4.59 0.70 0.84
C PHE A 76 4.98 1.38 -0.47
N GLY A 77 4.00 1.91 -1.18
CA GLY A 77 4.26 2.55 -2.46
C GLY A 77 3.34 3.71 -2.74
N ILE A 78 3.73 4.57 -3.65
CA ILE A 78 2.90 5.62 -4.19
C ILE A 78 2.92 5.59 -5.71
N GLN A 79 1.75 5.78 -6.31
CA GLN A 79 1.58 5.88 -7.76
C GLN A 79 1.04 7.25 -8.13
N ARG A 80 1.68 7.92 -9.08
CA ARG A 80 1.14 9.15 -9.65
C ARG A 80 -0.18 8.87 -10.35
N ILE A 81 -1.20 9.65 -10.03
CA ILE A 81 -2.53 9.59 -10.64
C ILE A 81 -2.72 10.76 -11.61
N THR A 82 -2.38 11.98 -11.15
CA THR A 82 -2.40 13.19 -11.95
C THR A 82 -1.12 13.98 -11.70
N ASP A 83 -1.00 15.17 -12.27
CA ASP A 83 0.13 16.07 -11.98
C ASP A 83 0.20 16.51 -10.51
N THR A 84 -0.92 16.46 -9.79
CA THR A 84 -1.02 16.95 -8.41
C THR A 84 -1.35 15.85 -7.39
N ASP A 85 -1.84 14.69 -7.85
CA ASP A 85 -2.35 13.63 -6.97
C ASP A 85 -1.53 12.36 -7.07
N VAL A 86 -1.31 11.73 -5.92
CA VAL A 86 -0.61 10.45 -5.79
C VAL A 86 -1.46 9.50 -4.94
N GLU A 87 -1.45 8.21 -5.27
CA GLU A 87 -2.17 7.18 -4.51
C GLU A 87 -1.19 6.33 -3.70
N LEU A 88 -1.46 6.21 -2.41
CA LEU A 88 -0.76 5.26 -1.54
C LEU A 88 -1.24 3.84 -1.84
N ARG A 89 -0.28 2.93 -2.07
CA ARG A 89 -0.54 1.55 -2.45
C ARG A 89 0.32 0.59 -1.66
N ARG A 90 -0.16 -0.65 -1.52
CA ARG A 90 0.63 -1.77 -1.00
C ARG A 90 1.31 -1.47 0.33
N MET A 91 0.61 -0.80 1.20
CA MET A 91 1.07 -0.53 2.55
C MET A 91 0.82 -1.77 3.42
N TYR A 92 1.82 -2.62 3.51
CA TYR A 92 1.80 -3.86 4.26
C TYR A 92 2.92 -3.88 5.30
N LEU A 93 2.59 -4.35 6.49
CA LEU A 93 3.57 -4.60 7.54
C LEU A 93 3.28 -5.97 8.16
N ASP A 94 4.28 -6.84 8.22
CA ASP A 94 4.18 -8.15 8.85
C ASP A 94 3.68 -7.99 10.29
N GLY A 95 2.76 -8.85 10.70
CA GLY A 95 2.05 -8.75 11.97
C GLY A 95 2.95 -8.67 13.20
N GLN A 96 4.09 -9.38 13.17
CA GLN A 96 5.04 -9.37 14.29
C GLN A 96 5.73 -8.03 14.54
N TYR A 97 5.70 -7.12 13.55
CA TYR A 97 6.32 -5.79 13.66
C TYR A 97 5.30 -4.66 13.87
N ARG A 98 4.04 -4.99 14.00
CA ARG A 98 2.97 -4.02 14.26
C ARG A 98 3.01 -3.51 15.71
N GLY A 99 2.38 -2.36 15.95
CA GLY A 99 2.32 -1.77 17.29
C GLY A 99 3.60 -1.09 17.78
N GLN A 100 4.59 -0.93 16.91
CA GLN A 100 5.89 -0.32 17.23
C GLN A 100 6.08 1.08 16.59
N GLY A 101 5.00 1.65 16.04
CA GLY A 101 5.05 2.96 15.37
C GLY A 101 5.64 2.93 13.96
N LEU A 102 5.95 1.75 13.42
CA LEU A 102 6.60 1.63 12.13
C LEU A 102 5.68 2.02 10.96
N SER A 103 4.40 1.67 11.02
CA SER A 103 3.42 2.07 9.99
C SER A 103 3.32 3.60 9.87
N ARG A 104 3.40 4.30 10.99
CA ARG A 104 3.42 5.77 10.98
C ARG A 104 4.65 6.31 10.26
N LYS A 105 5.82 5.76 10.54
CA LYS A 105 7.07 6.15 9.86
C LYS A 105 7.04 5.88 8.37
N MET A 106 6.44 4.74 7.96
CA MET A 106 6.25 4.40 6.55
C MET A 106 5.36 5.44 5.85
N LEU A 107 4.24 5.79 6.47
CA LEU A 107 3.31 6.79 5.93
C LEU A 107 3.95 8.17 5.84
N GLU A 108 4.64 8.61 6.89
CA GLU A 108 5.37 9.88 6.93
C GLU A 108 6.43 9.95 5.82
N HIS A 109 7.15 8.85 5.58
CA HIS A 109 8.13 8.77 4.49
C HIS A 109 7.48 8.91 3.12
N ALA A 110 6.36 8.23 2.88
CA ALA A 110 5.61 8.32 1.63
C ALA A 110 5.09 9.76 1.40
N GLU A 111 4.53 10.38 2.44
CA GLU A 111 4.02 11.76 2.37
C GLU A 111 5.14 12.76 2.10
N GLU A 112 6.29 12.61 2.76
CA GLU A 112 7.43 13.51 2.55
C GLU A 112 8.00 13.36 1.13
N HIS A 113 8.14 12.13 0.65
CA HIS A 113 8.54 11.91 -0.75
C HIS A 113 7.56 12.56 -1.72
N ALA A 114 6.26 12.40 -1.49
CA ALA A 114 5.22 13.02 -2.32
C ALA A 114 5.33 14.55 -2.33
N ARG A 115 5.58 15.18 -1.18
CA ARG A 115 5.81 16.62 -1.09
C ARG A 115 7.03 17.06 -1.88
N GLN A 116 8.14 16.35 -1.75
CA GLN A 116 9.38 16.63 -2.48
C GLN A 116 9.21 16.49 -3.99
N GLN A 117 8.34 15.59 -4.44
CA GLN A 117 8.00 15.41 -5.84
C GLN A 117 6.97 16.45 -6.35
N GLY A 118 6.46 17.31 -5.49
CA GLY A 118 5.52 18.38 -5.85
C GLY A 118 4.05 17.96 -5.88
N PHE A 119 3.70 16.80 -5.33
CA PHE A 119 2.30 16.39 -5.22
C PHE A 119 1.58 17.16 -4.12
N HIS A 120 0.33 17.50 -4.36
CA HIS A 120 -0.51 18.31 -3.47
C HIS A 120 -1.49 17.48 -2.67
N ARG A 121 -1.83 16.28 -3.11
CA ARG A 121 -2.80 15.41 -2.48
C ARG A 121 -2.40 13.96 -2.55
N MET A 122 -2.54 13.27 -1.42
CA MET A 122 -2.46 11.81 -1.37
C MET A 122 -3.84 11.22 -1.19
N ILE A 123 -4.19 10.26 -2.04
CA ILE A 123 -5.41 9.47 -1.94
C ILE A 123 -5.06 8.02 -1.60
N LEU A 124 -6.00 7.32 -1.04
CA LEU A 124 -5.90 5.87 -0.81
C LEU A 124 -7.29 5.25 -0.69
N SER A 125 -7.36 3.95 -0.85
CA SER A 125 -8.54 3.18 -0.50
C SER A 125 -8.16 1.92 0.25
N THR A 126 -9.03 1.48 1.17
CA THR A 126 -8.85 0.25 1.94
C THR A 126 -10.19 -0.46 2.13
N ALA A 127 -10.13 -1.79 2.23
CA ALA A 127 -11.33 -2.58 2.50
C ALA A 127 -11.79 -2.37 3.95
N GLU A 128 -13.10 -2.27 4.19
CA GLU A 128 -13.64 -2.14 5.55
C GLU A 128 -13.28 -3.32 6.45
N LEU A 129 -13.09 -4.51 5.89
CA LEU A 129 -12.66 -5.67 6.64
C LEU A 129 -11.25 -5.51 7.25
N GLN A 130 -10.47 -4.54 6.79
CA GLN A 130 -9.17 -4.16 7.36
C GLN A 130 -9.36 -3.11 8.46
N ALA A 131 -10.00 -3.49 9.56
CA ALA A 131 -10.37 -2.57 10.65
C ALA A 131 -9.18 -1.80 11.23
N ALA A 132 -8.02 -2.43 11.35
CA ALA A 132 -6.80 -1.77 11.85
C ALA A 132 -6.31 -0.67 10.89
N ALA A 133 -6.39 -0.91 9.58
CA ALA A 133 -6.02 0.08 8.57
C ALA A 133 -6.98 1.27 8.57
N VAL A 134 -8.30 1.01 8.67
CA VAL A 134 -9.31 2.07 8.78
C VAL A 134 -9.02 2.98 9.98
N LYS A 135 -8.80 2.40 11.16
CA LYS A 135 -8.42 3.16 12.36
C LYS A 135 -7.14 3.98 12.16
N PHE A 136 -6.14 3.38 11.54
CA PHE A 136 -4.85 4.01 11.30
C PHE A 136 -4.99 5.26 10.43
N TYR A 137 -5.72 5.17 9.32
CA TYR A 137 -5.91 6.32 8.43
C TYR A 137 -6.80 7.41 9.05
N ASP A 138 -7.86 7.03 9.78
CA ASP A 138 -8.69 7.97 10.52
C ASP A 138 -7.86 8.82 11.52
N LYS A 139 -6.84 8.21 12.14
CA LYS A 139 -5.94 8.88 13.11
C LYS A 139 -4.78 9.63 12.44
N SER A 140 -4.51 9.39 11.17
CA SER A 140 -3.34 9.93 10.46
C SER A 140 -3.65 11.22 9.68
N GLY A 141 -4.81 11.81 9.91
CA GLY A 141 -5.22 13.07 9.26
C GLY A 141 -5.86 12.87 7.88
N TYR A 142 -6.25 11.66 7.55
CA TYR A 142 -6.96 11.37 6.31
C TYR A 142 -8.46 11.58 6.48
N GLU A 143 -9.07 12.19 5.48
CA GLU A 143 -10.49 12.46 5.40
C GLU A 143 -11.17 11.39 4.56
N LEU A 144 -12.26 10.79 5.10
CA LEU A 144 -13.10 9.87 4.35
C LEU A 144 -13.88 10.63 3.28
N THR A 145 -13.71 10.25 2.02
CA THR A 145 -14.37 10.91 0.89
C THR A 145 -15.52 10.10 0.31
N LYS A 146 -15.43 8.76 0.39
CA LYS A 146 -16.41 7.89 -0.24
C LYS A 146 -16.35 6.49 0.38
N ILE A 147 -17.51 5.84 0.46
CA ILE A 147 -17.64 4.40 0.72
C ILE A 147 -18.33 3.78 -0.50
N GLU A 148 -17.75 2.72 -1.06
CA GLU A 148 -18.35 2.03 -2.19
C GLU A 148 -18.30 0.51 -2.01
N THR A 149 -19.21 -0.18 -2.68
CA THR A 149 -19.22 -1.64 -2.75
C THR A 149 -18.61 -2.08 -4.07
N ALA A 150 -17.47 -2.79 -4.00
CA ALA A 150 -16.78 -3.29 -5.18
C ALA A 150 -17.31 -4.68 -5.54
N SER A 151 -18.06 -4.77 -6.63
CA SER A 151 -18.63 -6.03 -7.13
C SER A 151 -17.63 -6.85 -7.93
N ALA A 152 -16.72 -6.20 -8.66
CA ALA A 152 -15.73 -6.83 -9.54
C ALA A 152 -14.32 -6.77 -8.95
N MET A 153 -13.52 -7.82 -9.19
CA MET A 153 -12.11 -7.83 -8.83
C MET A 153 -11.32 -6.84 -9.68
N SER A 154 -10.36 -6.16 -9.05
CA SER A 154 -9.38 -5.29 -9.69
C SER A 154 -8.04 -5.42 -8.98
N ASN A 155 -7.02 -4.67 -9.41
CA ASN A 155 -5.75 -4.58 -8.71
C ASN A 155 -5.84 -3.84 -7.34
N LYS A 156 -7.01 -3.35 -6.97
CA LYS A 156 -7.28 -2.64 -5.70
C LYS A 156 -8.20 -3.40 -4.77
N THR A 157 -8.93 -4.39 -5.25
CA THR A 157 -9.93 -5.10 -4.46
C THR A 157 -10.16 -6.52 -4.98
N VAL A 158 -10.50 -7.41 -4.06
CA VAL A 158 -10.96 -8.78 -4.39
C VAL A 158 -12.34 -8.78 -5.06
N GLY A 159 -13.07 -7.67 -5.05
CA GLY A 159 -14.45 -7.61 -5.49
C GLY A 159 -15.39 -8.27 -4.49
N ASN A 160 -16.32 -9.12 -4.97
CA ASN A 160 -17.25 -9.90 -4.15
C ASN A 160 -18.05 -9.05 -3.14
N ASN A 161 -18.45 -7.84 -3.57
CA ASN A 161 -19.19 -6.86 -2.78
C ASN A 161 -18.51 -6.40 -1.48
N VAL A 162 -17.20 -6.49 -1.42
CA VAL A 162 -16.41 -5.93 -0.31
C VAL A 162 -16.53 -4.41 -0.35
N ARG A 163 -16.89 -3.83 0.79
CA ARG A 163 -16.96 -2.36 0.93
C ARG A 163 -15.56 -1.79 1.04
N ARG A 164 -15.34 -0.69 0.32
CA ARG A 164 -14.08 0.04 0.33
C ARG A 164 -14.31 1.46 0.80
N ARG A 165 -13.38 1.94 1.62
CA ARG A 165 -13.33 3.31 2.12
C ARG A 165 -12.23 4.06 1.39
N HIS A 166 -12.61 5.21 0.82
CA HIS A 166 -11.68 6.10 0.12
C HIS A 166 -11.34 7.29 1.00
N TYR A 167 -10.04 7.62 1.05
CA TYR A 167 -9.50 8.69 1.87
C TYR A 167 -8.64 9.64 1.05
N GLN A 168 -8.52 10.85 1.54
CA GLN A 168 -7.58 11.84 1.02
C GLN A 168 -6.91 12.62 2.13
N LYS A 169 -5.73 13.13 1.83
CA LYS A 169 -5.01 14.10 2.66
C LYS A 169 -4.37 15.14 1.77
N ILE A 170 -4.57 16.41 2.10
CA ILE A 170 -3.89 17.51 1.41
C ILE A 170 -2.45 17.59 1.94
N LEU A 171 -1.51 17.58 1.00
CA LEU A 171 -0.10 17.75 1.28
C LEU A 171 0.30 19.19 0.97
N ASN A 172 1.22 19.74 1.73
CA ASN A 172 1.79 21.05 1.43
C ASN A 172 3.15 20.81 0.77
N PRO A 173 3.25 20.89 -0.58
CA PRO A 173 4.51 20.60 -1.25
C PRO A 173 5.62 21.50 -0.78
N THR A 174 6.82 20.95 -0.63
CA THR A 174 8.05 21.73 -0.39
C THR A 174 8.52 22.26 -1.74
N GLY A 175 8.36 23.58 -1.92
CA GLY A 175 8.66 24.30 -3.16
C GLY A 175 10.10 24.38 -3.53
#